data_8384dde5e7928d560e2a4bfc62f8d0c1
#
_entry.id   8384dde5e7928d560e2a4bfc62f8d0c1
#
_cell.length_a   1.000
_cell.length_b   1.000
_cell.length_c   1.000
_cell.angle_alpha   90.00
_cell.angle_beta   90.00
_cell.angle_gamma   90.00
#
_symmetry.space_group_name_H-M   'P 1'
#
loop_
_entity.id
_entity.type
_entity.pdbx_description
1 polymer ?
#
loop_
_entity_poly.entity_id
_entity_poly.type
_entity_poly.pdbx_seq_one_letter_code
_entity_poly.pdbx_strand_id
1 'polypeptide(L)'
;MKRRQWMQSALSLAVAIPTAFISLTATAQTYPTKPITMVVPFPPGGVADTVGRPVAEAMSRYLKQPIVVENKGGAGGGIGMAQVAKSKGDGYTVLMSLSSLVVLPEADKILQRAPMYQVNQLKPIARFTADPTVLVVRSDSPWKTYAEFMAYAKANPGKISFGSSGNYGTMHVPMEQLKVATNTFMLHVPYTGAAPAVMSLLSGQIDAVSTGPASVKQQIASGRLRALAHWGEGRLASMPDVPSFKELGVPIQYSQWSGMFVPADTPAAVVDSLRQAAKFAAQDARAVGALTASGTSFMYQDAPDFERFVQADAKDMSGLVARIGKVD
;
A
#
# COMPACT_ATOMS: atom_id res chain seq x y z
N MET A 1 -92.64 26.70 45.19
CA MET A 1 -91.66 26.91 46.25
C MET A 1 -90.28 27.03 45.63
N LYS A 2 -89.60 28.09 45.94
CA LYS A 2 -88.31 28.54 45.36
C LYS A 2 -87.17 27.73 45.88
N ARG A 3 -86.18 27.32 45.05
CA ARG A 3 -84.81 27.14 45.48
C ARG A 3 -83.83 27.60 44.32
N ARG A 4 -82.99 28.48 44.77
CA ARG A 4 -82.01 29.24 43.99
C ARG A 4 -80.86 28.34 43.51
N GLN A 5 -80.50 28.54 42.21
CA GLN A 5 -79.25 28.06 41.67
C GLN A 5 -78.16 29.08 42.01
N TRP A 6 -77.07 28.60 42.57
CA TRP A 6 -75.78 29.33 42.65
C TRP A 6 -74.84 28.77 41.61
N MET A 7 -74.55 29.62 40.64
CA MET A 7 -73.45 29.36 39.68
C MET A 7 -72.14 29.70 40.43
N GLN A 8 -71.20 28.73 40.49
CA GLN A 8 -69.84 28.98 40.80
C GLN A 8 -69.01 28.83 39.55
N SER A 9 -68.48 29.98 39.08
CA SER A 9 -67.53 30.08 38.00
C SER A 9 -66.17 29.69 38.53
N ALA A 10 -65.65 28.52 38.16
CA ALA A 10 -64.24 28.14 38.39
C ALA A 10 -63.38 28.70 37.26
N LEU A 11 -62.59 29.69 37.59
CA LEU A 11 -61.60 30.32 36.70
C LEU A 11 -60.37 29.36 36.64
N SER A 12 -60.28 28.62 35.53
CA SER A 12 -59.10 27.74 35.26
C SER A 12 -57.96 28.62 34.74
N LEU A 13 -56.99 28.89 35.60
CA LEU A 13 -55.71 29.55 35.25
C LEU A 13 -54.79 28.50 34.54
N ALA A 14 -54.74 28.53 33.23
CA ALA A 14 -53.78 27.71 32.46
C ALA A 14 -52.38 28.32 32.59
N VAL A 15 -51.56 27.70 33.41
CA VAL A 15 -50.12 28.01 33.49
C VAL A 15 -49.46 27.41 32.25
N ALA A 16 -49.12 28.26 31.27
CA ALA A 16 -48.28 27.91 30.13
C ALA A 16 -46.83 27.81 30.60
N ILE A 17 -46.34 26.58 30.77
CA ILE A 17 -44.91 26.31 30.99
C ILE A 17 -44.23 26.43 29.64
N PRO A 18 -43.30 27.37 29.43
CA PRO A 18 -42.53 27.41 28.20
C PRO A 18 -41.58 26.21 28.21
N THR A 19 -41.84 25.23 27.34
CA THR A 19 -40.94 24.11 27.07
C THR A 19 -39.73 24.70 26.32
N ALA A 20 -38.71 25.11 27.06
CA ALA A 20 -37.42 25.45 26.48
C ALA A 20 -36.85 24.20 25.82
N PHE A 21 -36.91 24.13 24.48
CA PHE A 21 -36.14 23.17 23.72
C PHE A 21 -34.65 23.49 23.94
N ILE A 22 -34.02 22.80 24.88
CA ILE A 22 -32.57 22.78 25.00
C ILE A 22 -32.11 22.00 23.78
N SER A 23 -31.76 22.73 22.71
CA SER A 23 -31.01 22.19 21.57
C SER A 23 -29.68 21.71 22.13
N LEU A 24 -29.59 20.42 22.46
CA LEU A 24 -28.32 19.75 22.65
C LEU A 24 -27.57 19.85 21.32
N THR A 25 -26.74 20.89 21.20
CA THR A 25 -25.70 20.90 20.19
C THR A 25 -24.83 19.70 20.50
N ALA A 26 -25.07 18.60 19.76
CA ALA A 26 -24.14 17.49 19.72
C ALA A 26 -22.81 18.07 19.25
N THR A 27 -21.90 18.35 20.17
CA THR A 27 -20.51 18.65 19.81
C THR A 27 -20.03 17.42 19.10
N ALA A 28 -19.88 17.50 17.78
CA ALA A 28 -19.27 16.46 16.97
C ALA A 28 -17.94 16.12 17.64
N GLN A 29 -17.83 14.91 18.16
CA GLN A 29 -16.63 14.45 18.85
C GLN A 29 -15.46 14.63 17.89
N THR A 30 -14.50 15.50 18.23
CA THR A 30 -13.38 15.84 17.33
C THR A 30 -12.55 14.57 17.09
N TYR A 31 -12.63 14.02 15.88
CA TYR A 31 -11.79 12.89 15.46
C TYR A 31 -10.34 13.36 15.21
N PRO A 32 -9.31 12.59 15.66
CA PRO A 32 -9.38 11.39 16.49
C PRO A 32 -9.32 11.70 18.01
N THR A 33 -9.96 10.85 18.85
CA THR A 33 -9.94 10.95 20.32
C THR A 33 -9.16 9.83 21.01
N LYS A 34 -8.68 8.85 20.24
CA LYS A 34 -7.91 7.68 20.69
C LYS A 34 -6.86 7.31 19.62
N PRO A 35 -5.87 6.46 19.94
CA PRO A 35 -4.89 5.98 18.99
C PRO A 35 -5.52 5.35 17.74
N ILE A 36 -4.86 5.55 16.59
CA ILE A 36 -5.21 4.96 15.30
C ILE A 36 -4.25 3.80 15.03
N THR A 37 -4.75 2.68 14.52
CA THR A 37 -3.93 1.56 14.05
C THR A 37 -3.69 1.71 12.54
N MET A 38 -2.43 1.78 12.13
CA MET A 38 -2.03 1.69 10.73
C MET A 38 -1.59 0.25 10.42
N VAL A 39 -2.43 -0.49 9.72
CA VAL A 39 -2.09 -1.83 9.25
C VAL A 39 -1.16 -1.71 8.06
N VAL A 40 0.02 -2.33 8.17
CA VAL A 40 0.96 -2.55 7.06
C VAL A 40 0.88 -4.02 6.69
N PRO A 41 0.39 -4.38 5.47
CA PRO A 41 0.08 -5.77 5.11
C PRO A 41 1.32 -6.58 4.70
N PHE A 42 2.49 -6.24 5.26
CA PHE A 42 3.79 -6.87 4.99
C PHE A 42 4.64 -6.91 6.27
N PRO A 43 5.66 -7.78 6.34
CA PRO A 43 6.60 -7.81 7.46
C PRO A 43 7.34 -6.48 7.66
N PRO A 44 7.84 -6.21 8.88
CA PRO A 44 8.70 -5.06 9.15
C PRO A 44 9.94 -5.03 8.24
N GLY A 45 10.42 -3.82 7.92
CA GLY A 45 11.60 -3.60 7.07
C GLY A 45 11.36 -3.73 5.57
N GLY A 46 10.16 -4.09 5.12
CA GLY A 46 9.76 -4.02 3.71
C GLY A 46 9.36 -2.60 3.28
N VAL A 47 9.12 -2.41 1.97
CA VAL A 47 8.82 -1.08 1.38
C VAL A 47 7.65 -0.39 2.08
N ALA A 48 6.53 -1.08 2.30
CA ALA A 48 5.36 -0.48 2.94
C ALA A 48 5.62 -0.06 4.40
N ASP A 49 6.44 -0.81 5.13
CA ASP A 49 6.82 -0.51 6.50
C ASP A 49 7.76 0.71 6.56
N THR A 50 8.74 0.75 5.64
CA THR A 50 9.71 1.86 5.51
C THR A 50 9.00 3.17 5.16
N VAL A 51 7.91 3.13 4.39
CA VAL A 51 7.08 4.29 4.08
C VAL A 51 6.10 4.59 5.21
N GLY A 52 5.44 3.58 5.75
CA GLY A 52 4.37 3.74 6.74
C GLY A 52 4.83 4.37 8.05
N ARG A 53 6.00 4.00 8.58
CA ARG A 53 6.47 4.51 9.88
C ARG A 53 6.75 6.01 9.89
N PRO A 54 7.53 6.59 8.97
CA PRO A 54 7.71 8.05 8.93
C PRO A 54 6.41 8.82 8.70
N VAL A 55 5.52 8.30 7.85
CA VAL A 55 4.19 8.89 7.60
C VAL A 55 3.34 8.84 8.87
N ALA A 56 3.25 7.69 9.55
CA ALA A 56 2.51 7.54 10.79
C ALA A 56 3.02 8.48 11.89
N GLU A 57 4.33 8.62 12.02
CA GLU A 57 4.95 9.54 12.99
C GLU A 57 4.58 11.00 12.70
N ALA A 58 4.68 11.43 11.44
CA ALA A 58 4.32 12.81 11.06
C ALA A 58 2.83 13.07 11.24
N MET A 59 1.96 12.14 10.83
CA MET A 59 0.52 12.24 11.03
C MET A 59 0.14 12.27 12.52
N SER A 60 0.84 11.49 13.37
CA SER A 60 0.64 11.50 14.83
C SER A 60 0.89 12.86 15.43
N ARG A 61 1.92 13.59 14.96
CA ARG A 61 2.20 14.97 15.41
C ARG A 61 1.08 15.94 15.01
N TYR A 62 0.55 15.80 13.81
CA TYR A 62 -0.55 16.62 13.32
C TYR A 62 -1.86 16.38 14.09
N LEU A 63 -2.24 15.12 14.20
CA LEU A 63 -3.51 14.70 14.82
C LEU A 63 -3.48 14.73 16.35
N LYS A 64 -2.31 14.91 16.97
CA LYS A 64 -2.09 14.86 18.42
C LYS A 64 -2.60 13.55 19.05
N GLN A 65 -2.63 12.49 18.27
CA GLN A 65 -2.98 11.13 18.67
C GLN A 65 -1.98 10.15 18.06
N PRO A 66 -1.56 9.12 18.79
CA PRO A 66 -0.65 8.12 18.25
C PRO A 66 -1.23 7.38 17.05
N ILE A 67 -0.40 7.18 16.02
CA ILE A 67 -0.69 6.19 14.98
C ILE A 67 0.27 5.03 15.17
N VAL A 68 -0.26 3.87 15.56
CA VAL A 68 0.51 2.67 15.85
C VAL A 68 0.56 1.79 14.62
N VAL A 69 1.77 1.48 14.14
CA VAL A 69 1.98 0.61 12.98
C VAL A 69 1.89 -0.85 13.42
N GLU A 70 0.99 -1.61 12.79
CA GLU A 70 0.81 -3.05 12.98
C GLU A 70 1.10 -3.80 11.67
N ASN A 71 2.08 -4.70 11.66
CA ASN A 71 2.44 -5.48 10.50
C ASN A 71 1.60 -6.78 10.42
N LYS A 72 0.85 -6.98 9.32
CA LYS A 72 -0.02 -8.14 9.06
C LYS A 72 0.28 -8.75 7.69
N GLY A 73 1.44 -9.37 7.57
CA GLY A 73 1.91 -9.96 6.31
C GLY A 73 1.20 -11.26 5.93
N GLY A 74 1.34 -11.63 4.66
CA GLY A 74 0.86 -12.90 4.10
C GLY A 74 0.03 -12.74 2.83
N ALA A 75 0.06 -13.74 1.95
CA ALA A 75 -0.66 -13.78 0.68
C ALA A 75 -0.48 -12.52 -0.20
N GLY A 76 0.76 -12.07 -0.41
CA GLY A 76 1.05 -10.86 -1.20
C GLY A 76 0.56 -9.56 -0.56
N GLY A 77 0.18 -9.57 0.72
CA GLY A 77 -0.45 -8.48 1.46
C GLY A 77 -1.96 -8.67 1.65
N GLY A 78 -2.57 -9.63 0.98
CA GLY A 78 -4.02 -9.84 0.95
C GLY A 78 -4.65 -10.02 2.34
N ILE A 79 -3.94 -10.63 3.30
CA ILE A 79 -4.46 -10.84 4.66
C ILE A 79 -4.70 -9.49 5.36
N GLY A 80 -3.70 -8.61 5.39
CA GLY A 80 -3.83 -7.31 6.04
C GLY A 80 -4.80 -6.37 5.30
N MET A 81 -4.82 -6.41 3.96
CA MET A 81 -5.76 -5.64 3.14
C MET A 81 -7.21 -6.06 3.41
N ALA A 82 -7.48 -7.37 3.46
CA ALA A 82 -8.81 -7.91 3.78
C ALA A 82 -9.24 -7.59 5.22
N GLN A 83 -8.31 -7.56 6.17
CA GLN A 83 -8.60 -7.14 7.55
C GLN A 83 -9.12 -5.70 7.58
N VAL A 84 -8.45 -4.76 6.90
CA VAL A 84 -8.89 -3.36 6.88
C VAL A 84 -10.17 -3.19 6.06
N ALA A 85 -10.30 -3.84 4.91
CA ALA A 85 -11.51 -3.79 4.09
C ALA A 85 -12.78 -4.23 4.84
N LYS A 86 -12.63 -5.07 5.88
CA LYS A 86 -13.72 -5.60 6.71
C LYS A 86 -13.80 -4.93 8.09
N SER A 87 -12.91 -3.97 8.38
CA SER A 87 -12.94 -3.24 9.65
C SER A 87 -14.03 -2.16 9.66
N LYS A 88 -14.34 -1.61 10.84
CA LYS A 88 -15.30 -0.51 10.96
C LYS A 88 -14.76 0.74 10.26
N GLY A 89 -15.61 1.44 9.53
CA GLY A 89 -15.31 2.72 8.89
C GLY A 89 -15.29 3.90 9.85
N ASP A 90 -14.76 3.74 11.06
CA ASP A 90 -14.68 4.80 12.06
C ASP A 90 -13.37 5.61 11.99
N GLY A 91 -12.47 5.25 11.08
CA GLY A 91 -11.17 5.91 10.86
C GLY A 91 -10.06 5.48 11.83
N TYR A 92 -10.32 4.60 12.81
CA TYR A 92 -9.31 4.14 13.75
C TYR A 92 -8.51 2.93 13.27
N THR A 93 -8.87 2.40 12.11
CA THR A 93 -8.06 1.41 11.37
C THR A 93 -7.80 1.95 9.98
N VAL A 94 -6.55 2.22 9.66
CA VAL A 94 -6.10 2.68 8.35
C VAL A 94 -5.14 1.66 7.76
N LEU A 95 -5.03 1.62 6.44
CA LEU A 95 -4.14 0.73 5.71
C LEU A 95 -3.02 1.53 5.04
N MET A 96 -1.77 1.13 5.19
CA MET A 96 -0.66 1.56 4.33
C MET A 96 -0.28 0.40 3.42
N SER A 97 -0.69 0.45 2.16
CA SER A 97 -0.55 -0.66 1.21
C SER A 97 0.35 -0.34 0.03
N LEU A 98 0.61 -1.36 -0.77
CA LEU A 98 1.35 -1.31 -2.03
C LEU A 98 0.44 -1.66 -3.21
N SER A 99 0.95 -1.55 -4.44
CA SER A 99 0.24 -1.80 -5.70
C SER A 99 -0.39 -3.21 -5.81
N SER A 100 0.04 -4.21 -5.03
CA SER A 100 -0.64 -5.50 -4.95
C SER A 100 -2.11 -5.40 -4.53
N LEU A 101 -2.53 -4.28 -3.93
CA LEU A 101 -3.93 -4.01 -3.58
C LEU A 101 -4.87 -4.10 -4.79
N VAL A 102 -4.46 -3.65 -5.95
CA VAL A 102 -5.26 -3.73 -7.19
C VAL A 102 -5.01 -5.01 -7.98
N VAL A 103 -3.89 -5.69 -7.73
CA VAL A 103 -3.50 -6.92 -8.44
C VAL A 103 -4.20 -8.16 -7.91
N LEU A 104 -4.24 -8.32 -6.58
CA LEU A 104 -4.71 -9.57 -5.94
C LEU A 104 -6.16 -9.92 -6.27
N PRO A 105 -7.13 -9.00 -6.28
CA PRO A 105 -8.50 -9.35 -6.69
C PRO A 105 -8.61 -9.81 -8.15
N GLU A 106 -7.78 -9.29 -9.04
CA GLU A 106 -7.73 -9.73 -10.45
C GLU A 106 -7.08 -11.11 -10.59
N ALA A 107 -6.02 -11.37 -9.82
CA ALA A 107 -5.40 -12.69 -9.75
C ALA A 107 -6.38 -13.76 -9.23
N ASP A 108 -7.20 -13.42 -8.23
CA ASP A 108 -8.21 -14.33 -7.70
C ASP A 108 -9.25 -14.73 -8.76
N LYS A 109 -9.62 -13.83 -9.68
CA LYS A 109 -10.50 -14.13 -10.81
C LYS A 109 -9.87 -15.18 -11.75
N ILE A 110 -8.58 -14.99 -12.10
CA ILE A 110 -7.86 -15.94 -12.98
C ILE A 110 -7.68 -17.31 -12.30
N LEU A 111 -7.44 -17.30 -10.99
CA LEU A 111 -7.32 -18.51 -10.18
C LEU A 111 -8.68 -19.15 -9.87
N GLN A 112 -9.79 -18.56 -10.32
CA GLN A 112 -11.17 -19.02 -10.09
C GLN A 112 -11.50 -19.21 -8.61
N ARG A 113 -11.04 -18.31 -7.76
CA ARG A 113 -11.32 -18.31 -6.31
C ARG A 113 -11.98 -17.01 -5.88
N ALA A 114 -12.71 -17.05 -4.77
CA ALA A 114 -13.31 -15.85 -4.19
C ALA A 114 -12.21 -14.90 -3.70
N PRO A 115 -12.23 -13.61 -4.08
CA PRO A 115 -11.26 -12.66 -3.62
C PRO A 115 -11.42 -12.40 -2.12
N MET A 116 -10.29 -12.23 -1.42
CA MET A 116 -10.27 -11.94 0.01
C MET A 116 -10.89 -10.59 0.35
N TYR A 117 -10.82 -9.64 -0.57
CA TYR A 117 -11.41 -8.31 -0.54
C TYR A 117 -11.66 -7.81 -1.97
N GLN A 118 -12.42 -6.72 -2.10
CA GLN A 118 -12.59 -5.97 -3.35
C GLN A 118 -11.96 -4.58 -3.21
N VAL A 119 -11.40 -4.03 -4.27
CA VAL A 119 -10.78 -2.69 -4.26
C VAL A 119 -11.76 -1.61 -3.81
N ASN A 120 -13.03 -1.70 -4.21
CA ASN A 120 -14.08 -0.75 -3.85
C ASN A 120 -14.51 -0.80 -2.37
N GLN A 121 -14.05 -1.77 -1.59
CA GLN A 121 -14.22 -1.79 -0.13
C GLN A 121 -13.24 -0.86 0.60
N LEU A 122 -12.29 -0.28 -0.13
CA LEU A 122 -11.23 0.59 0.40
C LEU A 122 -11.29 1.95 -0.31
N LYS A 123 -11.30 3.03 0.48
CA LYS A 123 -11.29 4.41 0.00
C LYS A 123 -9.88 4.97 0.09
N PRO A 124 -9.29 5.46 -1.01
CA PRO A 124 -7.97 6.08 -1.02
C PRO A 124 -7.94 7.38 -0.21
N ILE A 125 -6.87 7.60 0.53
CA ILE A 125 -6.59 8.83 1.30
C ILE A 125 -5.45 9.61 0.66
N ALA A 126 -4.30 8.98 0.44
CA ALA A 126 -3.14 9.61 -0.18
C ALA A 126 -2.16 8.56 -0.71
N ARG A 127 -1.47 8.87 -1.82
CA ARG A 127 -0.28 8.17 -2.29
C ARG A 127 0.96 8.91 -1.82
N PHE A 128 1.98 8.19 -1.39
CA PHE A 128 3.24 8.78 -0.90
C PHE A 128 4.43 8.48 -1.79
N THR A 129 4.42 7.36 -2.52
CA THR A 129 5.56 6.94 -3.34
C THR A 129 5.11 6.27 -4.63
N ALA A 130 6.00 6.26 -5.61
CA ALA A 130 5.88 5.47 -6.83
C ALA A 130 7.28 5.08 -7.30
N ASP A 131 7.73 3.90 -6.91
CA ASP A 131 9.07 3.41 -7.21
C ASP A 131 9.03 2.30 -8.25
N PRO A 132 9.82 2.36 -9.31
CA PRO A 132 10.09 1.19 -10.12
C PRO A 132 10.76 0.12 -9.24
N THR A 133 10.40 -1.15 -9.45
CA THR A 133 11.16 -2.25 -8.85
C THR A 133 12.52 -2.39 -9.53
N VAL A 134 13.49 -2.97 -8.81
CA VAL A 134 14.83 -3.26 -9.31
C VAL A 134 15.09 -4.75 -9.27
N LEU A 135 15.71 -5.30 -10.31
CA LEU A 135 16.21 -6.67 -10.36
C LEU A 135 17.55 -6.73 -9.66
N VAL A 136 17.64 -7.55 -8.62
CA VAL A 136 18.79 -7.61 -7.73
C VAL A 136 19.27 -9.04 -7.56
N VAL A 137 20.59 -9.21 -7.59
CA VAL A 137 21.31 -10.46 -7.32
C VAL A 137 22.38 -10.23 -6.24
N ARG A 138 22.99 -11.28 -5.72
CA ARG A 138 24.17 -11.12 -4.86
C ARG A 138 25.36 -10.57 -5.66
N SER A 139 26.21 -9.79 -5.00
CA SER A 139 27.43 -9.24 -5.67
C SER A 139 28.43 -10.30 -6.07
N ASP A 140 28.48 -11.44 -5.38
CA ASP A 140 29.35 -12.58 -5.68
C ASP A 140 28.74 -13.54 -6.71
N SER A 141 27.49 -13.32 -7.17
CA SER A 141 26.88 -14.13 -8.22
C SER A 141 27.70 -14.07 -9.52
N PRO A 142 27.64 -15.11 -10.37
CA PRO A 142 28.40 -15.12 -11.62
C PRO A 142 27.95 -14.02 -12.61
N TRP A 143 26.74 -13.49 -12.44
CA TRP A 143 26.18 -12.48 -13.32
C TRP A 143 26.52 -11.06 -12.82
N LYS A 144 27.27 -10.31 -13.62
CA LYS A 144 27.66 -8.93 -13.30
C LYS A 144 26.76 -7.91 -14.03
N THR A 145 26.08 -8.35 -15.09
CA THR A 145 25.21 -7.55 -15.94
C THR A 145 23.88 -8.26 -16.17
N TYR A 146 22.87 -7.49 -16.60
CA TYR A 146 21.60 -8.06 -17.06
C TYR A 146 21.80 -9.03 -18.24
N ALA A 147 22.70 -8.71 -19.18
CA ALA A 147 22.97 -9.55 -20.35
C ALA A 147 23.47 -10.94 -19.94
N GLU A 148 24.41 -11.03 -18.99
CA GLU A 148 24.93 -12.29 -18.46
C GLU A 148 23.85 -13.09 -17.71
N PHE A 149 23.04 -12.41 -16.89
CA PHE A 149 21.90 -13.01 -16.18
C PHE A 149 20.90 -13.64 -17.16
N MET A 150 20.54 -12.90 -18.21
CA MET A 150 19.57 -13.38 -19.21
C MET A 150 20.13 -14.46 -20.13
N ALA A 151 21.41 -14.38 -20.50
CA ALA A 151 22.08 -15.42 -21.25
C ALA A 151 22.06 -16.75 -20.48
N TYR A 152 22.36 -16.70 -19.18
CA TYR A 152 22.29 -17.89 -18.31
C TYR A 152 20.85 -18.40 -18.16
N ALA A 153 19.86 -17.51 -17.93
CA ALA A 153 18.46 -17.89 -17.79
C ALA A 153 17.91 -18.62 -19.02
N LYS A 154 18.28 -18.15 -20.22
CA LYS A 154 17.90 -18.77 -21.50
C LYS A 154 18.57 -20.13 -21.72
N ALA A 155 19.85 -20.24 -21.39
CA ALA A 155 20.61 -21.49 -21.56
C ALA A 155 20.24 -22.54 -20.50
N ASN A 156 19.71 -22.15 -19.34
CA ASN A 156 19.45 -23.01 -18.19
C ASN A 156 18.04 -22.80 -17.63
N PRO A 157 16.97 -23.18 -18.32
CA PRO A 157 15.60 -23.00 -17.86
C PRO A 157 15.37 -23.64 -16.47
N GLY A 158 14.77 -22.87 -15.54
CA GLY A 158 14.46 -23.32 -14.18
C GLY A 158 15.65 -23.40 -13.22
N LYS A 159 16.87 -23.02 -13.63
CA LYS A 159 18.05 -23.03 -12.75
C LYS A 159 18.23 -21.74 -11.97
N ILE A 160 17.62 -20.63 -12.39
CA ILE A 160 17.56 -19.41 -11.59
C ILE A 160 16.29 -19.46 -10.74
N SER A 161 16.47 -19.25 -9.44
CA SER A 161 15.37 -19.05 -8.49
C SER A 161 15.20 -17.57 -8.15
N PHE A 162 13.96 -17.11 -8.00
CA PHE A 162 13.69 -15.75 -7.54
C PHE A 162 12.68 -15.71 -6.39
N GLY A 163 12.95 -14.82 -5.43
CA GLY A 163 12.08 -14.61 -4.29
C GLY A 163 11.04 -13.51 -4.55
N SER A 164 9.86 -13.68 -3.98
CA SER A 164 8.80 -12.67 -4.03
C SER A 164 8.15 -12.42 -2.66
N SER A 165 7.23 -11.46 -2.62
CA SER A 165 6.37 -11.19 -1.45
C SER A 165 5.09 -12.05 -1.41
N GLY A 166 5.05 -13.14 -2.17
CA GLY A 166 3.89 -14.01 -2.39
C GLY A 166 3.36 -13.92 -3.81
N ASN A 167 2.54 -14.89 -4.21
CA ASN A 167 1.97 -14.98 -5.56
C ASN A 167 1.20 -13.70 -5.91
N TYR A 168 1.43 -13.16 -7.09
CA TYR A 168 0.89 -11.89 -7.60
C TYR A 168 1.17 -10.67 -6.72
N GLY A 169 2.08 -10.78 -5.76
CA GLY A 169 2.58 -9.64 -5.00
C GLY A 169 3.46 -8.70 -5.83
N THR A 170 3.80 -7.53 -5.28
CA THR A 170 4.59 -6.48 -5.96
C THR A 170 5.99 -6.91 -6.41
N MET A 171 6.52 -7.99 -5.84
CA MET A 171 7.81 -8.57 -6.24
C MET A 171 7.67 -9.71 -7.24
N HIS A 172 6.49 -10.32 -7.34
CA HIS A 172 6.23 -11.45 -8.22
C HIS A 172 5.85 -10.98 -9.63
N VAL A 173 4.87 -10.08 -9.73
CA VAL A 173 4.34 -9.58 -11.02
C VAL A 173 5.44 -9.08 -11.97
N PRO A 174 6.40 -8.23 -11.56
CA PRO A 174 7.45 -7.77 -12.47
C PRO A 174 8.37 -8.90 -12.94
N MET A 175 8.64 -9.91 -12.12
CA MET A 175 9.44 -11.07 -12.55
C MET A 175 8.68 -11.94 -13.56
N GLU A 176 7.37 -12.16 -13.36
CA GLU A 176 6.56 -12.85 -14.34
C GLU A 176 6.45 -12.07 -15.66
N GLN A 177 6.31 -10.73 -15.57
CA GLN A 177 6.37 -9.87 -16.75
C GLN A 177 7.70 -10.02 -17.52
N LEU A 178 8.84 -10.09 -16.80
CA LEU A 178 10.14 -10.34 -17.42
C LEU A 178 10.20 -11.71 -18.07
N LYS A 179 9.76 -12.77 -17.39
CA LYS A 179 9.71 -14.14 -17.93
C LYS A 179 8.92 -14.20 -19.22
N VAL A 180 7.73 -13.62 -19.25
CA VAL A 180 6.87 -13.54 -20.45
C VAL A 180 7.55 -12.76 -21.57
N ALA A 181 8.08 -11.57 -21.28
CA ALA A 181 8.69 -10.70 -22.29
C ALA A 181 9.98 -11.27 -22.92
N THR A 182 10.69 -12.14 -22.19
CA THR A 182 11.98 -12.70 -22.62
C THR A 182 11.91 -14.19 -22.99
N ASN A 183 10.72 -14.79 -22.88
CA ASN A 183 10.50 -16.23 -23.07
C ASN A 183 11.47 -17.08 -22.25
N THR A 184 11.58 -16.79 -20.95
CA THR A 184 12.46 -17.52 -20.02
C THR A 184 11.66 -18.17 -18.90
N PHE A 185 12.22 -19.23 -18.33
CA PHE A 185 11.67 -19.89 -17.16
C PHE A 185 12.62 -19.78 -15.97
N MET A 186 12.13 -19.18 -14.88
CA MET A 186 12.82 -19.04 -13.60
C MET A 186 11.92 -19.56 -12.48
N LEU A 187 12.48 -20.25 -11.49
CA LEU A 187 11.75 -20.86 -10.38
C LEU A 187 11.31 -19.81 -9.38
N HIS A 188 10.02 -19.71 -9.11
CA HIS A 188 9.48 -18.80 -8.11
C HIS A 188 9.52 -19.41 -6.70
N VAL A 189 9.99 -18.64 -5.72
CA VAL A 189 10.00 -18.99 -4.29
C VAL A 189 9.24 -17.88 -3.52
N PRO A 190 8.01 -18.15 -3.06
CA PRO A 190 7.22 -17.17 -2.34
C PRO A 190 7.66 -17.01 -0.88
N TYR A 191 7.72 -15.76 -0.42
CA TYR A 191 7.92 -15.35 0.97
C TYR A 191 6.76 -14.49 1.46
N THR A 192 6.74 -14.17 2.74
CA THR A 192 5.69 -13.34 3.34
C THR A 192 5.85 -11.84 3.04
N GLY A 193 6.99 -11.42 2.43
CA GLY A 193 7.29 -10.03 2.09
C GLY A 193 8.72 -9.82 1.63
N ALA A 194 9.08 -8.55 1.36
CA ALA A 194 10.39 -8.19 0.82
C ALA A 194 11.56 -8.52 1.77
N ALA A 195 11.43 -8.22 3.06
CA ALA A 195 12.52 -8.43 4.01
C ALA A 195 12.99 -9.90 4.08
N PRO A 196 12.12 -10.92 4.28
CA PRO A 196 12.56 -12.32 4.26
C PRO A 196 13.08 -12.77 2.90
N ALA A 197 12.54 -12.29 1.77
CA ALA A 197 13.06 -12.61 0.44
C ALA A 197 14.48 -12.07 0.23
N VAL A 198 14.73 -10.81 0.64
CA VAL A 198 16.07 -10.19 0.56
C VAL A 198 17.07 -10.92 1.47
N MET A 199 16.65 -11.35 2.66
CA MET A 199 17.51 -12.15 3.54
C MET A 199 17.87 -13.50 2.92
N SER A 200 16.92 -14.17 2.27
CA SER A 200 17.18 -15.42 1.53
C SER A 200 18.11 -15.22 0.33
N LEU A 201 18.00 -14.07 -0.37
CA LEU A 201 18.98 -13.70 -1.41
C LEU A 201 20.38 -13.52 -0.81
N LEU A 202 20.51 -12.78 0.28
CA LEU A 202 21.79 -12.53 0.95
C LEU A 202 22.46 -13.82 1.47
N SER A 203 21.66 -14.80 1.89
CA SER A 203 22.16 -16.12 2.34
C SER A 203 22.39 -17.11 1.19
N GLY A 204 22.08 -16.76 -0.05
CA GLY A 204 22.26 -17.62 -1.22
C GLY A 204 21.24 -18.74 -1.37
N GLN A 205 20.10 -18.67 -0.69
CA GLN A 205 19.01 -19.64 -0.83
C GLN A 205 18.21 -19.42 -2.13
N ILE A 206 18.24 -18.22 -2.65
CA ILE A 206 17.69 -17.83 -3.94
C ILE A 206 18.69 -16.98 -4.71
N ASP A 207 18.50 -16.85 -6.03
CA ASP A 207 19.44 -16.20 -6.93
C ASP A 207 19.12 -14.74 -7.20
N ALA A 208 17.85 -14.36 -7.21
CA ALA A 208 17.38 -13.02 -7.55
C ALA A 208 16.14 -12.59 -6.77
N VAL A 209 15.91 -11.29 -6.70
CA VAL A 209 14.65 -10.68 -6.30
C VAL A 209 14.33 -9.49 -7.20
N SER A 210 13.03 -9.17 -7.35
CA SER A 210 12.62 -7.83 -7.78
C SER A 210 11.96 -7.12 -6.60
N THR A 211 12.40 -5.92 -6.25
CA THR A 211 11.84 -5.20 -5.09
C THR A 211 12.01 -3.69 -5.25
N GLY A 212 11.30 -2.90 -4.46
CA GLY A 212 11.52 -1.45 -4.41
C GLY A 212 12.92 -1.10 -3.87
N PRO A 213 13.52 0.00 -4.33
CA PRO A 213 14.86 0.46 -3.92
C PRO A 213 15.04 0.50 -2.40
N ALA A 214 14.02 0.92 -1.65
CA ALA A 214 14.07 1.05 -0.19
C ALA A 214 14.49 -0.25 0.54
N SER A 215 14.15 -1.42 0.00
CA SER A 215 14.48 -2.70 0.63
C SER A 215 15.92 -3.16 0.38
N VAL A 216 16.64 -2.60 -0.60
CA VAL A 216 17.94 -3.12 -1.06
C VAL A 216 19.05 -2.07 -1.16
N LYS A 217 18.72 -0.76 -1.12
CA LYS A 217 19.69 0.33 -1.30
C LYS A 217 20.91 0.19 -0.40
N GLN A 218 20.71 -0.08 0.89
CA GLN A 218 21.80 -0.25 1.87
C GLN A 218 22.68 -1.46 1.54
N GLN A 219 22.08 -2.56 1.08
CA GLN A 219 22.80 -3.78 0.73
C GLN A 219 23.60 -3.60 -0.56
N ILE A 220 23.10 -2.81 -1.51
CA ILE A 220 23.80 -2.44 -2.74
C ILE A 220 24.96 -1.49 -2.40
N ALA A 221 24.73 -0.47 -1.58
CA ALA A 221 25.75 0.48 -1.17
C ALA A 221 26.91 -0.19 -0.37
N SER A 222 26.59 -1.23 0.41
CA SER A 222 27.61 -2.03 1.14
C SER A 222 28.29 -3.10 0.27
N GLY A 223 27.99 -3.17 -1.02
CA GLY A 223 28.59 -4.14 -1.95
C GLY A 223 28.13 -5.58 -1.76
N ARG A 224 27.08 -5.86 -0.97
CA ARG A 224 26.56 -7.22 -0.76
C ARG A 224 25.62 -7.67 -1.86
N LEU A 225 24.86 -6.73 -2.42
CA LEU A 225 23.93 -6.95 -3.52
C LEU A 225 24.32 -6.10 -4.73
N ARG A 226 23.84 -6.50 -5.90
CA ARG A 226 24.00 -5.80 -7.18
C ARG A 226 22.65 -5.66 -7.86
N ALA A 227 22.27 -4.43 -8.27
CA ALA A 227 21.16 -4.19 -9.15
C ALA A 227 21.61 -4.38 -10.61
N LEU A 228 20.85 -5.15 -11.38
CA LEU A 228 21.15 -5.46 -12.79
C LEU A 228 20.33 -4.62 -13.74
N ALA A 229 19.09 -4.30 -13.39
CA ALA A 229 18.15 -3.51 -14.18
C ALA A 229 16.99 -3.03 -13.33
N HIS A 230 16.16 -2.14 -13.86
CA HIS A 230 14.92 -1.71 -13.20
C HIS A 230 13.77 -1.53 -14.19
N TRP A 231 12.54 -1.58 -13.68
CA TRP A 231 11.29 -1.50 -14.44
C TRP A 231 10.79 -0.05 -14.69
N GLY A 232 11.60 0.98 -14.47
CA GLY A 232 11.25 2.38 -14.71
C GLY A 232 11.42 2.81 -16.15
N GLU A 233 10.87 3.97 -16.50
CA GLU A 233 11.00 4.54 -17.84
C GLU A 233 12.39 5.12 -18.12
N GLY A 234 12.98 5.76 -17.12
CA GLY A 234 14.28 6.44 -17.21
C GLY A 234 15.15 6.13 -16.02
N ARG A 235 16.29 6.78 -15.89
CA ARG A 235 17.27 6.55 -14.83
C ARG A 235 16.71 6.87 -13.45
N LEU A 236 16.94 5.99 -12.48
CA LEU A 236 16.58 6.22 -11.08
C LEU A 236 17.60 7.14 -10.42
N ALA A 237 17.13 8.24 -9.81
CA ALA A 237 18.02 9.16 -9.09
C ALA A 237 18.80 8.46 -7.95
N SER A 238 18.21 7.44 -7.33
CA SER A 238 18.86 6.66 -6.26
C SER A 238 19.85 5.60 -6.76
N MET A 239 19.83 5.28 -8.08
CA MET A 239 20.67 4.26 -8.73
C MET A 239 20.94 4.66 -10.19
N PRO A 240 21.67 5.77 -10.46
CA PRO A 240 21.80 6.34 -11.80
C PRO A 240 22.54 5.43 -12.78
N ASP A 241 23.39 4.54 -12.28
CA ASP A 241 24.19 3.60 -13.10
C ASP A 241 23.42 2.34 -13.50
N VAL A 242 22.27 2.07 -12.90
CA VAL A 242 21.45 0.90 -13.19
C VAL A 242 20.56 1.20 -14.41
N PRO A 243 20.63 0.41 -15.50
CA PRO A 243 19.80 0.64 -16.69
C PRO A 243 18.34 0.25 -16.46
N SER A 244 17.42 0.90 -17.16
CA SER A 244 16.05 0.44 -17.27
C SER A 244 15.92 -0.74 -18.24
N PHE A 245 14.91 -1.59 -18.09
CA PHE A 245 14.62 -2.64 -19.06
C PHE A 245 14.36 -2.07 -20.46
N LYS A 246 13.76 -0.88 -20.54
CA LYS A 246 13.55 -0.18 -21.81
C LYS A 246 14.87 0.16 -22.51
N GLU A 247 15.88 0.66 -21.77
CA GLU A 247 17.24 0.90 -22.31
C GLU A 247 17.93 -0.40 -22.76
N LEU A 248 17.57 -1.53 -22.13
CA LEU A 248 18.09 -2.86 -22.49
C LEU A 248 17.29 -3.55 -23.62
N GLY A 249 16.37 -2.84 -24.27
CA GLY A 249 15.56 -3.36 -25.38
C GLY A 249 14.40 -4.27 -24.96
N VAL A 250 14.05 -4.30 -23.68
CA VAL A 250 12.90 -5.07 -23.17
C VAL A 250 11.78 -4.08 -22.78
N PRO A 251 10.67 -4.01 -23.55
CA PRO A 251 9.63 -2.98 -23.36
C PRO A 251 8.67 -3.35 -22.23
N ILE A 252 9.20 -3.46 -21.02
CA ILE A 252 8.43 -3.73 -19.80
C ILE A 252 8.60 -2.61 -18.78
N GLN A 253 7.54 -2.31 -18.07
CA GLN A 253 7.50 -1.31 -17.01
C GLN A 253 6.65 -1.82 -15.85
N TYR A 254 7.06 -1.49 -14.64
CA TYR A 254 6.28 -1.75 -13.43
C TYR A 254 6.68 -0.77 -12.34
N SER A 255 5.69 -0.14 -11.73
CA SER A 255 5.89 0.75 -10.60
C SER A 255 5.16 0.21 -9.38
N GLN A 256 5.88 0.14 -8.28
CA GLN A 256 5.32 -0.16 -6.97
C GLN A 256 5.04 1.16 -6.26
N TRP A 257 3.78 1.45 -6.03
CA TRP A 257 3.37 2.63 -5.27
C TRP A 257 2.98 2.26 -3.83
N SER A 258 3.09 3.23 -2.92
CA SER A 258 2.61 3.11 -1.54
C SER A 258 1.52 4.13 -1.29
N GLY A 259 0.38 3.68 -0.74
CA GLY A 259 -0.75 4.54 -0.46
C GLY A 259 -1.53 4.17 0.80
N MET A 260 -2.17 5.18 1.38
CA MET A 260 -3.02 5.04 2.55
C MET A 260 -4.48 4.93 2.15
N PHE A 261 -5.20 4.03 2.81
CA PHE A 261 -6.62 3.74 2.59
C PHE A 261 -7.36 3.60 3.91
N VAL A 262 -8.67 3.72 3.84
CA VAL A 262 -9.62 3.41 4.91
C VAL A 262 -10.76 2.54 4.35
N PRO A 263 -11.60 1.91 5.20
CA PRO A 263 -12.84 1.28 4.73
C PRO A 263 -13.73 2.26 3.94
N ALA A 264 -14.41 1.75 2.93
CA ALA A 264 -15.19 2.58 2.00
C ALA A 264 -16.32 3.39 2.66
N ASP A 265 -16.87 2.87 3.77
CA ASP A 265 -17.94 3.47 4.56
C ASP A 265 -17.47 4.52 5.57
N THR A 266 -16.16 4.87 5.58
CA THR A 266 -15.60 5.90 6.47
C THR A 266 -16.23 7.27 6.19
N PRO A 267 -16.77 7.97 7.23
CA PRO A 267 -17.43 9.26 7.07
C PRO A 267 -16.51 10.32 6.48
N ALA A 268 -17.08 11.21 5.67
CA ALA A 268 -16.34 12.26 4.96
C ALA A 268 -15.49 13.14 5.88
N ALA A 269 -16.01 13.55 7.04
CA ALA A 269 -15.27 14.37 8.01
C ALA A 269 -14.02 13.66 8.56
N VAL A 270 -14.09 12.33 8.75
CA VAL A 270 -12.95 11.50 9.17
C VAL A 270 -11.93 11.39 8.03
N VAL A 271 -12.40 11.14 6.80
CA VAL A 271 -11.56 11.12 5.60
C VAL A 271 -10.81 12.42 5.44
N ASP A 272 -11.50 13.58 5.58
CA ASP A 272 -10.87 14.90 5.45
C ASP A 272 -9.82 15.14 6.54
N SER A 273 -10.06 14.73 7.78
CA SER A 273 -9.07 14.81 8.86
C SER A 273 -7.82 13.99 8.54
N LEU A 274 -7.98 12.77 8.05
CA LEU A 274 -6.87 11.90 7.64
C LEU A 274 -6.12 12.45 6.41
N ARG A 275 -6.83 13.04 5.44
CA ARG A 275 -6.22 13.69 4.27
C ARG A 275 -5.34 14.87 4.68
N GLN A 276 -5.83 15.74 5.59
CA GLN A 276 -5.03 16.86 6.10
C GLN A 276 -3.78 16.38 6.83
N ALA A 277 -3.89 15.33 7.64
CA ALA A 277 -2.76 14.71 8.31
C ALA A 277 -1.75 14.09 7.30
N ALA A 278 -2.24 13.42 6.26
CA ALA A 278 -1.41 12.88 5.18
C ALA A 278 -0.70 13.98 4.39
N LYS A 279 -1.39 15.09 4.10
CA LYS A 279 -0.80 16.28 3.45
C LYS A 279 0.28 16.91 4.32
N PHE A 280 0.04 17.00 5.63
CA PHE A 280 1.07 17.45 6.57
C PHE A 280 2.30 16.54 6.55
N ALA A 281 2.10 15.22 6.60
CA ALA A 281 3.19 14.24 6.51
C ALA A 281 4.00 14.37 5.22
N ALA A 282 3.35 14.69 4.11
CA ALA A 282 3.98 14.93 2.82
C ALA A 282 4.83 16.23 2.76
N GLN A 283 4.63 17.14 3.70
CA GLN A 283 5.38 18.40 3.83
C GLN A 283 6.36 18.37 5.01
N ASP A 284 6.30 17.35 5.85
CA ASP A 284 7.17 17.21 7.00
C ASP A 284 8.58 16.81 6.58
N ALA A 285 9.56 17.67 6.83
CA ALA A 285 10.94 17.46 6.39
C ALA A 285 11.58 16.18 6.95
N ARG A 286 11.16 15.72 8.14
CA ARG A 286 11.67 14.48 8.75
C ARG A 286 11.11 13.26 8.00
N ALA A 287 9.80 13.25 7.72
CA ALA A 287 9.16 12.16 6.98
C ALA A 287 9.71 12.07 5.54
N VAL A 288 9.72 13.19 4.81
CA VAL A 288 10.25 13.24 3.43
C VAL A 288 11.74 12.88 3.40
N GLY A 289 12.54 13.40 4.36
CA GLY A 289 13.96 13.08 4.48
C GLY A 289 14.21 11.58 4.74
N ALA A 290 13.42 10.94 5.60
CA ALA A 290 13.53 9.50 5.86
C ALA A 290 13.18 8.67 4.61
N LEU A 291 12.13 9.04 3.88
CA LEU A 291 11.73 8.37 2.64
C LEU A 291 12.84 8.49 1.57
N THR A 292 13.33 9.71 1.33
CA THR A 292 14.40 9.96 0.35
C THR A 292 15.70 9.23 0.73
N ALA A 293 16.07 9.24 2.02
CA ALA A 293 17.25 8.52 2.50
C ALA A 293 17.15 7.00 2.27
N SER A 294 15.95 6.43 2.36
CA SER A 294 15.73 5.02 2.04
C SER A 294 15.87 4.69 0.54
N GLY A 295 15.93 5.68 -0.34
CA GLY A 295 15.99 5.51 -1.79
C GLY A 295 14.64 5.50 -2.48
N THR A 296 13.58 5.81 -1.74
CA THR A 296 12.21 5.90 -2.25
C THR A 296 12.01 7.22 -3.02
N SER A 297 11.35 7.14 -4.17
CA SER A 297 10.88 8.32 -4.92
C SER A 297 9.61 8.85 -4.28
N PHE A 298 9.77 9.91 -3.48
CA PHE A 298 8.62 10.56 -2.86
C PHE A 298 7.72 11.18 -3.93
N MET A 299 6.44 10.82 -3.91
CA MET A 299 5.43 11.33 -4.84
C MET A 299 4.07 11.40 -4.13
N TYR A 300 3.71 12.60 -3.68
CA TYR A 300 2.42 12.80 -3.02
C TYR A 300 1.29 13.02 -4.04
N GLN A 301 0.19 12.29 -3.84
CA GLN A 301 -1.11 12.58 -4.45
C GLN A 301 -2.19 12.56 -3.38
N ASP A 302 -3.04 13.59 -3.36
CA ASP A 302 -4.23 13.65 -2.50
C ASP A 302 -5.34 12.72 -2.99
N ALA A 303 -6.32 12.43 -2.15
CA ALA A 303 -7.39 11.47 -2.37
C ALA A 303 -8.05 11.53 -3.76
N PRO A 304 -8.50 12.71 -4.31
CA PRO A 304 -9.16 12.72 -5.61
C PRO A 304 -8.27 12.28 -6.77
N ASP A 305 -6.99 12.67 -6.74
CA ASP A 305 -6.03 12.29 -7.77
C ASP A 305 -5.59 10.84 -7.58
N PHE A 306 -5.40 10.43 -6.34
CA PHE A 306 -5.02 9.05 -6.03
C PHE A 306 -6.15 8.07 -6.36
N GLU A 307 -7.42 8.44 -6.15
CA GLU A 307 -8.55 7.60 -6.54
C GLU A 307 -8.59 7.35 -8.05
N ARG A 308 -8.42 8.41 -8.87
CA ARG A 308 -8.34 8.28 -10.33
C ARG A 308 -7.16 7.39 -10.75
N PHE A 309 -6.01 7.56 -10.08
CA PHE A 309 -4.85 6.74 -10.32
C PHE A 309 -5.11 5.26 -9.98
N VAL A 310 -5.67 4.94 -8.82
CA VAL A 310 -5.99 3.55 -8.41
C VAL A 310 -6.93 2.88 -9.40
N GLN A 311 -7.95 3.59 -9.91
CA GLN A 311 -8.88 3.07 -10.91
C GLN A 311 -8.19 2.77 -12.24
N ALA A 312 -7.31 3.65 -12.70
CA ALA A 312 -6.53 3.44 -13.93
C ALA A 312 -5.55 2.26 -13.77
N ASP A 313 -4.80 2.24 -12.66
CA ASP A 313 -3.82 1.19 -12.35
C ASP A 313 -4.49 -0.18 -12.20
N ALA A 314 -5.68 -0.25 -11.59
CA ALA A 314 -6.45 -1.50 -11.50
C ALA A 314 -6.79 -2.07 -12.89
N LYS A 315 -7.14 -1.21 -13.85
CA LYS A 315 -7.43 -1.61 -15.24
C LYS A 315 -6.16 -2.13 -15.94
N ASP A 316 -5.05 -1.41 -15.79
CA ASP A 316 -3.77 -1.78 -16.41
C ASP A 316 -3.25 -3.09 -15.81
N MET A 317 -3.35 -3.26 -14.49
CA MET A 317 -2.96 -4.48 -13.79
C MET A 317 -3.84 -5.68 -14.15
N SER A 318 -5.15 -5.47 -14.36
CA SER A 318 -6.03 -6.54 -14.87
C SER A 318 -5.53 -7.09 -16.22
N GLY A 319 -5.16 -6.21 -17.16
CA GLY A 319 -4.55 -6.61 -18.43
C GLY A 319 -3.19 -7.31 -18.28
N LEU A 320 -2.36 -6.86 -17.34
CA LEU A 320 -1.07 -7.48 -17.08
C LEU A 320 -1.22 -8.88 -16.47
N VAL A 321 -2.08 -9.03 -15.47
CA VAL A 321 -2.34 -10.32 -14.80
C VAL A 321 -2.95 -11.33 -15.78
N ALA A 322 -3.82 -10.88 -16.70
CA ALA A 322 -4.36 -11.74 -17.76
C ALA A 322 -3.27 -12.27 -18.71
N ARG A 323 -2.25 -11.45 -19.03
CA ARG A 323 -1.10 -11.89 -19.85
C ARG A 323 -0.16 -12.85 -19.10
N ILE A 324 0.02 -12.64 -17.80
CA ILE A 324 0.80 -13.56 -16.95
C ILE A 324 0.09 -14.90 -16.83
N GLY A 325 -1.24 -14.89 -16.74
CA GLY A 325 -2.04 -16.10 -16.60
C GLY A 325 -1.91 -16.74 -15.22
N LYS A 326 -2.25 -18.03 -15.13
CA LYS A 326 -2.07 -18.82 -13.90
C LYS A 326 -0.57 -19.05 -13.67
N VAL A 327 -0.13 -18.73 -12.48
CA VAL A 327 1.22 -19.07 -11.99
C VAL A 327 1.11 -20.23 -11.00
N ASP A 328 2.03 -21.17 -11.09
CA ASP A 328 2.11 -22.34 -10.23
C ASP A 328 2.63 -22.01 -8.83
#